data_47cc92c65b88a0e1cd15b4767795179c
#
_entry.id   47cc92c65b88a0e1cd15b4767795179c
#
_cell.length_a   1.000
_cell.length_b   1.000
_cell.length_c   1.000
_cell.angle_alpha   90.00
_cell.angle_beta   90.00
_cell.angle_gamma   90.00
#
_symmetry.space_group_name_H-M   'P 1'
#
loop_
_entity.id
_entity.type
_entity.pdbx_description
1 polymer ?
#
loop_
_entity_poly.entity_id
_entity_poly.type
_entity_poly.pdbx_seq_one_letter_code
_entity_poly.pdbx_strand_id
1 'polypeptide(L)'
;MKHKVIGISQSFSPAPFVRALKERLQSTFLPDGSRPRIELVDLDWSSPDADAPKLVQEGDVKIRVLEESYQLIEKGAQVIALCNFRNISFLNEVQTEITTPVTDILQACIEELKKNPVKKLGYLGRPGTDKAKLITETVSREVPVEWVYPSEAMLEVFDELESGSRCAVIPDQKKACELFGKVCSNLLSEGAELVFPTCVMQALFAATLKSEGYNVLDSMSAYVSYLCFTDWEKLPKPFKIGI
;
A
#
# COMPACT_ATOMS: atom_id res chain seq x y z
N MET A 1 -24.37 8.71 -2.00
CA MET A 1 -23.49 7.84 -1.21
C MET A 1 -23.62 8.18 0.26
N LYS A 2 -23.59 7.16 1.14
CA LYS A 2 -23.60 7.36 2.60
C LYS A 2 -22.28 8.03 3.04
N HIS A 3 -22.33 8.76 4.14
CA HIS A 3 -21.16 9.30 4.83
C HIS A 3 -20.25 8.14 5.24
N LYS A 4 -18.96 8.26 4.99
CA LYS A 4 -17.94 7.25 5.35
C LYS A 4 -16.94 7.85 6.32
N VAL A 5 -16.69 7.16 7.42
CA VAL A 5 -15.64 7.50 8.38
C VAL A 5 -14.49 6.52 8.20
N ILE A 6 -13.36 7.01 7.70
CA ILE A 6 -12.16 6.20 7.43
C ILE A 6 -11.14 6.48 8.51
N GLY A 7 -10.80 5.46 9.29
CA GLY A 7 -9.71 5.49 10.25
C GLY A 7 -8.38 5.19 9.56
N ILE A 8 -7.40 6.08 9.69
CA ILE A 8 -6.07 5.88 9.08
C ILE A 8 -5.09 5.47 10.17
N SER A 9 -4.68 4.20 10.14
CA SER A 9 -3.60 3.71 11.00
C SER A 9 -2.26 4.22 10.45
N GLN A 10 -1.48 4.84 11.32
CA GLN A 10 -0.18 5.41 10.98
C GLN A 10 0.98 4.51 11.40
N SER A 11 0.70 3.40 12.07
CA SER A 11 1.72 2.47 12.55
C SER A 11 2.66 2.04 11.44
N PHE A 12 3.94 2.33 11.65
CA PHE A 12 5.03 1.95 10.74
C PHE A 12 4.89 2.45 9.30
N SER A 13 4.10 3.50 9.09
CA SER A 13 3.89 4.10 7.77
C SER A 13 4.67 5.41 7.66
N PRO A 14 5.38 5.63 6.54
CA PRO A 14 6.08 6.88 6.33
C PRO A 14 5.11 8.07 6.32
N ALA A 15 5.39 9.10 7.11
CA ALA A 15 4.56 10.29 7.19
C ALA A 15 4.25 10.93 5.82
N PRO A 16 5.18 10.99 4.84
CA PRO A 16 4.87 11.47 3.50
C PRO A 16 3.78 10.67 2.78
N PHE A 17 3.76 9.33 2.96
CA PHE A 17 2.73 8.48 2.36
C PHE A 17 1.35 8.76 2.98
N VAL A 18 1.28 8.79 4.31
CA VAL A 18 0.02 9.05 5.03
C VAL A 18 -0.55 10.42 4.65
N ARG A 19 0.31 11.45 4.57
CA ARG A 19 -0.09 12.80 4.12
C ARG A 19 -0.65 12.77 2.71
N ALA A 20 0.06 12.18 1.76
CA ALA A 20 -0.38 12.09 0.37
C ALA A 20 -1.69 11.31 0.23
N LEU A 21 -1.88 10.23 1.00
CA LEU A 21 -3.13 9.48 1.03
C LEU A 21 -4.30 10.35 1.53
N LYS A 22 -4.12 11.08 2.64
CA LYS A 22 -5.14 12.00 3.18
C LYS A 22 -5.52 13.08 2.17
N GLU A 23 -4.55 13.74 1.56
CA GLU A 23 -4.76 14.79 0.55
C GLU A 23 -5.54 14.24 -0.64
N ARG A 24 -5.19 13.06 -1.14
CA ARG A 24 -5.89 12.43 -2.26
C ARG A 24 -7.32 12.02 -1.89
N LEU A 25 -7.54 11.45 -0.71
CA LEU A 25 -8.89 11.11 -0.23
C LEU A 25 -9.78 12.35 -0.16
N GLN A 26 -9.25 13.47 0.36
CA GLN A 26 -9.98 14.74 0.47
C GLN A 26 -10.24 15.43 -0.88
N SER A 27 -9.38 15.21 -1.88
CA SER A 27 -9.49 15.80 -3.21
C SER A 27 -10.20 14.91 -4.23
N THR A 28 -10.61 13.70 -3.85
CA THR A 28 -11.28 12.75 -4.76
C THR A 28 -12.69 13.23 -5.12
N PHE A 29 -13.07 13.04 -6.38
CA PHE A 29 -14.41 13.28 -6.91
C PHE A 29 -15.04 11.95 -7.34
N LEU A 30 -16.37 11.89 -7.22
CA LEU A 30 -17.18 10.79 -7.75
C LEU A 30 -17.32 10.95 -9.28
N PRO A 31 -17.69 9.88 -10.01
CA PRO A 31 -17.93 9.95 -11.46
C PRO A 31 -18.98 10.99 -11.88
N ASP A 32 -19.91 11.35 -11.00
CA ASP A 32 -20.92 12.38 -11.21
C ASP A 32 -20.42 13.80 -10.90
N GLY A 33 -19.13 13.97 -10.59
CA GLY A 33 -18.51 15.24 -10.24
C GLY A 33 -18.75 15.70 -8.80
N SER A 34 -19.53 14.98 -8.01
CA SER A 34 -19.70 15.28 -6.58
C SER A 34 -18.49 14.80 -5.76
N ARG A 35 -18.36 15.30 -4.54
CA ARG A 35 -17.35 14.79 -3.59
C ARG A 35 -17.92 13.67 -2.73
N PRO A 36 -17.17 12.57 -2.52
CA PRO A 36 -17.58 11.59 -1.53
C PRO A 36 -17.61 12.25 -0.14
N ARG A 37 -18.63 11.92 0.65
CA ARG A 37 -18.70 12.37 2.04
C ARG A 37 -17.79 11.48 2.88
N ILE A 38 -16.51 11.86 2.96
CA ILE A 38 -15.47 11.15 3.71
C ILE A 38 -15.08 11.99 4.91
N GLU A 39 -15.14 11.40 6.07
CA GLU A 39 -14.51 11.90 7.29
C GLU A 39 -13.28 11.06 7.57
N LEU A 40 -12.15 11.71 7.79
CA LEU A 40 -10.91 11.05 8.16
C LEU A 40 -10.70 11.20 9.67
N VAL A 41 -10.56 10.06 10.33
CA VAL A 41 -10.13 10.03 11.73
C VAL A 41 -8.73 9.46 11.80
N ASP A 42 -7.89 10.12 12.55
CA ASP A 42 -6.53 9.67 12.83
C ASP A 42 -6.18 9.90 14.29
N LEU A 43 -5.06 9.36 14.67
CA LEU A 43 -4.49 9.57 16.00
C LEU A 43 -3.47 10.70 15.89
N ASP A 44 -3.50 11.60 16.86
CA ASP A 44 -2.52 12.67 16.95
C ASP A 44 -1.18 12.08 17.43
N TRP A 45 -0.35 11.70 16.49
CA TRP A 45 0.97 11.13 16.76
C TRP A 45 2.00 12.26 16.87
N SER A 46 2.08 12.85 18.02
CA SER A 46 3.24 13.65 18.44
C SER A 46 4.34 12.77 19.05
N SER A 47 4.42 11.49 18.69
CA SER A 47 5.43 10.60 19.26
C SER A 47 6.82 10.93 18.72
N PRO A 48 7.78 11.21 19.61
CA PRO A 48 9.19 11.42 19.23
C PRO A 48 9.85 10.16 18.63
N ASP A 49 9.23 8.99 18.72
CA ASP A 49 9.73 7.72 18.19
C ASP A 49 9.50 7.53 16.69
N ALA A 50 8.97 8.53 15.97
CA ALA A 50 8.82 8.50 14.52
C ALA A 50 10.16 8.40 13.77
N ASP A 51 11.29 8.60 14.44
CA ASP A 51 12.60 8.78 13.82
C ASP A 51 13.47 7.53 13.71
N ALA A 52 13.11 6.39 14.28
CA ALA A 52 13.84 5.15 14.00
C ALA A 52 13.03 3.93 14.42
N PRO A 53 12.58 3.09 13.50
CA PRO A 53 12.23 1.74 13.87
C PRO A 53 13.53 1.02 14.25
N LYS A 54 13.85 0.96 15.54
CA LYS A 54 14.60 -0.20 16.07
C LYS A 54 13.88 -1.41 15.48
N LEU A 55 14.63 -2.45 15.10
CA LEU A 55 14.08 -3.72 14.64
C LEU A 55 12.91 -4.15 15.53
N VAL A 56 11.70 -3.74 15.12
CA VAL A 56 10.47 -4.04 15.86
C VAL A 56 10.05 -5.42 15.40
N GLN A 57 9.84 -6.32 16.32
CA GLN A 57 9.36 -7.65 15.99
C GLN A 57 7.94 -7.53 15.39
N GLU A 58 7.58 -8.45 14.50
CA GLU A 58 6.27 -8.45 13.85
C GLU A 58 5.11 -8.46 14.86
N GLY A 59 5.27 -9.16 15.98
CA GLY A 59 4.30 -9.17 17.07
C GLY A 59 4.03 -7.79 17.67
N ASP A 60 5.07 -6.96 17.82
CA ASP A 60 4.92 -5.60 18.35
C ASP A 60 4.14 -4.71 17.37
N VAL A 61 4.40 -4.89 16.05
CA VAL A 61 3.67 -4.19 14.99
C VAL A 61 2.18 -4.52 15.03
N LYS A 62 1.84 -5.80 15.14
CA LYS A 62 0.46 -6.28 15.22
C LYS A 62 -0.28 -5.70 16.42
N ILE A 63 0.33 -5.76 17.61
CA ILE A 63 -0.27 -5.22 18.84
C ILE A 63 -0.58 -3.74 18.66
N ARG A 64 0.39 -2.97 18.15
CA ARG A 64 0.21 -1.55 17.94
C ARG A 64 -0.87 -1.22 16.91
N VAL A 65 -0.96 -1.98 15.82
CA VAL A 65 -2.04 -1.84 14.83
C VAL A 65 -3.40 -2.14 15.46
N LEU A 66 -3.50 -3.13 16.35
CA LEU A 66 -4.73 -3.43 17.09
C LEU A 66 -5.11 -2.27 18.01
N GLU A 67 -4.18 -1.76 18.81
CA GLU A 67 -4.41 -0.64 19.72
C GLU A 67 -4.88 0.61 18.97
N GLU A 68 -4.21 0.96 17.86
CA GLU A 68 -4.65 2.06 17.00
C GLU A 68 -6.03 1.81 16.41
N SER A 69 -6.31 0.58 15.98
CA SER A 69 -7.60 0.23 15.40
C SER A 69 -8.74 0.42 16.40
N TYR A 70 -8.56 -0.01 17.66
CA TYR A 70 -9.56 0.24 18.72
C TYR A 70 -9.80 1.73 18.95
N GLN A 71 -8.74 2.54 19.04
CA GLN A 71 -8.87 3.99 19.22
C GLN A 71 -9.56 4.66 18.03
N LEU A 72 -9.29 4.22 16.80
CA LEU A 72 -9.96 4.72 15.61
C LEU A 72 -11.45 4.32 15.57
N ILE A 73 -11.78 3.10 16.02
CA ILE A 73 -13.16 2.65 16.15
C ILE A 73 -13.92 3.49 17.18
N GLU A 74 -13.32 3.80 18.32
CA GLU A 74 -13.90 4.69 19.34
C GLU A 74 -14.18 6.10 18.79
N LYS A 75 -13.36 6.56 17.83
CA LYS A 75 -13.59 7.81 17.08
C LYS A 75 -14.62 7.68 15.96
N GLY A 76 -15.24 6.52 15.79
CA GLY A 76 -16.31 6.28 14.83
C GLY A 76 -15.87 5.75 13.48
N ALA A 77 -14.64 5.26 13.33
CA ALA A 77 -14.18 4.68 12.07
C ALA A 77 -15.05 3.49 11.64
N GLN A 78 -15.47 3.48 10.38
CA GLN A 78 -16.27 2.44 9.75
C GLN A 78 -15.43 1.48 8.91
N VAL A 79 -14.20 1.87 8.63
CA VAL A 79 -13.14 1.06 8.01
C VAL A 79 -11.79 1.54 8.52
N ILE A 80 -10.87 0.62 8.74
CA ILE A 80 -9.50 0.92 9.15
C ILE A 80 -8.59 0.73 7.92
N ALA A 81 -7.91 1.80 7.54
CA ALA A 81 -6.96 1.82 6.44
C ALA A 81 -5.53 1.68 6.97
N LEU A 82 -4.90 0.53 6.69
CA LEU A 82 -3.50 0.29 7.00
C LEU A 82 -2.60 0.77 5.86
N CYS A 83 -1.62 1.61 6.17
CA CYS A 83 -0.81 2.31 5.18
C CYS A 83 0.55 1.64 4.92
N ASN A 84 0.62 0.30 4.92
CA ASN A 84 1.87 -0.41 4.66
C ASN A 84 1.63 -1.78 4.01
N PHE A 85 2.43 -2.15 3.01
CA PHE A 85 2.42 -3.49 2.40
C PHE A 85 2.88 -4.61 3.35
N ARG A 86 3.55 -4.29 4.45
CA ARG A 86 4.01 -5.28 5.42
C ARG A 86 2.87 -5.85 6.28
N ASN A 87 1.76 -5.13 6.39
CA ASN A 87 0.66 -5.50 7.27
C ASN A 87 -0.06 -6.79 6.84
N ILE A 88 0.16 -7.23 5.60
CA ILE A 88 -0.47 -8.42 5.06
C ILE A 88 -0.19 -9.69 5.87
N SER A 89 0.99 -9.80 6.51
CA SER A 89 1.37 -10.99 7.28
C SER A 89 0.41 -11.26 8.45
N PHE A 90 -0.19 -10.22 9.04
CA PHE A 90 -1.07 -10.32 10.19
C PHE A 90 -2.47 -9.70 10.00
N LEU A 91 -2.79 -9.24 8.79
CA LEU A 91 -4.05 -8.54 8.52
C LEU A 91 -5.28 -9.35 8.91
N ASN A 92 -5.28 -10.66 8.61
CA ASN A 92 -6.38 -11.53 9.01
C ASN A 92 -6.50 -11.71 10.52
N GLU A 93 -5.37 -11.79 11.21
CA GLU A 93 -5.38 -11.90 12.67
C GLU A 93 -5.99 -10.63 13.29
N VAL A 94 -5.61 -9.44 12.81
CA VAL A 94 -6.22 -8.18 13.22
C VAL A 94 -7.72 -8.19 12.93
N GLN A 95 -8.12 -8.66 11.74
CA GLN A 95 -9.54 -8.72 11.37
C GLN A 95 -10.36 -9.70 12.22
N THR A 96 -9.74 -10.74 12.82
CA THR A 96 -10.46 -11.64 13.73
C THR A 96 -10.75 -11.01 15.09
N GLU A 97 -9.95 -10.02 15.50
CA GLU A 97 -10.07 -9.34 16.79
C GLU A 97 -11.10 -8.19 16.77
N ILE A 98 -11.39 -7.62 15.61
CA ILE A 98 -12.27 -6.46 15.46
C ILE A 98 -13.34 -6.71 14.38
N THR A 99 -14.54 -6.15 14.59
CA THR A 99 -15.66 -6.28 13.65
C THR A 99 -15.66 -5.22 12.55
N THR A 100 -14.96 -4.11 12.76
CA THR A 100 -14.79 -3.07 11.75
C THR A 100 -13.86 -3.58 10.64
N PRO A 101 -14.22 -3.43 9.35
CA PRO A 101 -13.36 -3.84 8.26
C PRO A 101 -11.98 -3.20 8.33
N VAL A 102 -10.93 -4.02 8.17
CA VAL A 102 -9.54 -3.58 8.07
C VAL A 102 -9.05 -3.88 6.66
N THR A 103 -8.36 -2.95 6.04
CA THR A 103 -7.83 -3.12 4.69
C THR A 103 -6.46 -2.48 4.55
N ASP A 104 -5.74 -2.90 3.54
CA ASP A 104 -4.42 -2.35 3.20
C ASP A 104 -4.30 -2.03 1.70
N ILE A 105 -3.17 -1.45 1.35
CA ILE A 105 -2.87 -1.05 -0.03
C ILE A 105 -2.74 -2.26 -0.98
N LEU A 106 -2.30 -3.43 -0.49
CA LEU A 106 -2.18 -4.63 -1.33
C LEU A 106 -3.55 -5.16 -1.76
N GLN A 107 -4.52 -5.18 -0.85
CA GLN A 107 -5.89 -5.55 -1.18
C GLN A 107 -6.47 -4.66 -2.28
N ALA A 108 -6.24 -3.36 -2.19
CA ALA A 108 -6.67 -2.41 -3.21
C ALA A 108 -5.99 -2.65 -4.57
N CYS A 109 -4.71 -2.98 -4.57
CA CYS A 109 -3.98 -3.35 -5.79
C CYS A 109 -4.54 -4.63 -6.43
N ILE A 110 -4.88 -5.64 -5.64
CA ILE A 110 -5.52 -6.87 -6.10
C ILE A 110 -6.87 -6.56 -6.76
N GLU A 111 -7.71 -5.75 -6.14
CA GLU A 111 -8.99 -5.37 -6.70
C GLU A 111 -8.85 -4.55 -8.00
N GLU A 112 -7.80 -3.73 -8.11
CA GLU A 112 -7.49 -3.03 -9.35
C GLU A 112 -7.04 -3.98 -10.47
N LEU A 113 -6.21 -4.96 -10.14
CA LEU A 113 -5.78 -6.00 -11.10
C LEU A 113 -6.94 -6.91 -11.55
N LYS A 114 -7.93 -7.17 -10.69
CA LYS A 114 -9.15 -7.91 -11.09
C LYS A 114 -9.96 -7.15 -12.13
N LYS A 115 -9.98 -5.81 -12.05
CA LYS A 115 -10.69 -4.95 -13.02
C LYS A 115 -9.90 -4.79 -14.33
N ASN A 116 -8.58 -4.71 -14.21
CA ASN A 116 -7.65 -4.48 -15.32
C ASN A 116 -6.60 -5.60 -15.36
N PRO A 117 -7.00 -6.83 -15.78
CA PRO A 117 -6.12 -7.98 -15.73
C PRO A 117 -4.95 -7.85 -16.71
N VAL A 118 -3.78 -8.29 -16.26
CA VAL A 118 -2.55 -8.44 -17.05
C VAL A 118 -2.05 -9.85 -16.93
N LYS A 119 -1.26 -10.33 -17.91
CA LYS A 119 -0.68 -11.69 -17.87
C LYS A 119 0.66 -11.70 -17.14
N LYS A 120 1.48 -10.66 -17.35
CA LYS A 120 2.84 -10.56 -16.80
C LYS A 120 2.98 -9.33 -15.94
N LEU A 121 3.28 -9.54 -14.66
CA LEU A 121 3.37 -8.51 -13.64
C LEU A 121 4.82 -8.37 -13.15
N GLY A 122 5.42 -7.20 -13.34
CA GLY A 122 6.79 -6.93 -12.92
C GLY A 122 6.86 -6.65 -11.41
N TYR A 123 7.65 -7.41 -10.68
CA TYR A 123 7.86 -7.21 -9.24
C TYR A 123 8.89 -6.10 -9.00
N LEU A 124 8.45 -4.91 -8.58
CA LEU A 124 9.34 -3.80 -8.26
C LEU A 124 9.90 -3.99 -6.84
N GLY A 125 10.87 -4.86 -6.68
CA GLY A 125 11.49 -5.15 -5.40
C GLY A 125 12.54 -6.25 -5.50
N ARG A 126 13.21 -6.54 -4.38
CA ARG A 126 14.20 -7.61 -4.30
C ARG A 126 13.48 -8.96 -4.22
N PRO A 127 13.70 -9.88 -5.18
CA PRO A 127 13.14 -11.23 -5.13
C PRO A 127 13.79 -12.06 -4.02
N GLY A 128 13.18 -13.20 -3.69
CA GLY A 128 13.73 -14.17 -2.74
C GLY A 128 13.60 -13.80 -1.27
N THR A 129 13.01 -12.68 -0.93
CA THR A 129 12.70 -12.30 0.45
C THR A 129 11.35 -12.89 0.89
N ASP A 130 11.15 -13.08 2.20
CA ASP A 130 9.85 -13.54 2.74
C ASP A 130 8.72 -12.58 2.36
N LYS A 131 9.00 -11.29 2.35
CA LYS A 131 8.04 -10.27 1.89
C LYS A 131 7.68 -10.47 0.42
N ALA A 132 8.67 -10.75 -0.45
CA ALA A 132 8.42 -10.97 -1.86
C ALA A 132 7.52 -12.20 -2.06
N LYS A 133 7.84 -13.31 -1.38
CA LYS A 133 7.05 -14.54 -1.40
C LYS A 133 5.61 -14.27 -0.95
N LEU A 134 5.43 -13.62 0.18
CA LEU A 134 4.11 -13.31 0.73
C LEU A 134 3.26 -12.46 -0.24
N ILE A 135 3.82 -11.40 -0.81
CA ILE A 135 3.10 -10.54 -1.77
C ILE A 135 2.75 -11.32 -3.03
N THR A 136 3.71 -12.02 -3.63
CA THR A 136 3.49 -12.70 -4.90
C THR A 136 2.51 -13.87 -4.77
N GLU A 137 2.59 -14.65 -3.69
CA GLU A 137 1.63 -15.72 -3.40
C GLU A 137 0.23 -15.16 -3.16
N THR A 138 0.11 -14.06 -2.43
CA THR A 138 -1.20 -13.45 -2.15
C THR A 138 -1.85 -12.91 -3.41
N VAL A 139 -1.10 -12.18 -4.24
CA VAL A 139 -1.63 -11.68 -5.52
C VAL A 139 -1.98 -12.83 -6.46
N SER A 140 -1.09 -13.84 -6.62
CA SER A 140 -1.30 -14.96 -7.55
C SER A 140 -2.46 -15.87 -7.16
N ARG A 141 -2.84 -15.89 -5.90
CA ARG A 141 -4.03 -16.61 -5.42
C ARG A 141 -5.33 -15.98 -5.92
N GLU A 142 -5.34 -14.65 -6.04
CA GLU A 142 -6.51 -13.85 -6.39
C GLU A 142 -6.58 -13.49 -7.87
N VAL A 143 -5.41 -13.36 -8.51
CA VAL A 143 -5.27 -12.95 -9.91
C VAL A 143 -4.27 -13.86 -10.61
N PRO A 144 -4.63 -14.51 -11.75
CA PRO A 144 -3.72 -15.39 -12.48
C PRO A 144 -2.67 -14.55 -13.22
N VAL A 145 -1.48 -14.41 -12.64
CA VAL A 145 -0.37 -13.64 -13.22
C VAL A 145 0.93 -14.42 -13.20
N GLU A 146 1.78 -14.19 -14.21
CA GLU A 146 3.19 -14.59 -14.25
C GLU A 146 4.04 -13.42 -13.73
N TRP A 147 4.94 -13.71 -12.79
CA TRP A 147 5.82 -12.68 -12.23
C TRP A 147 7.10 -12.54 -13.04
N VAL A 148 7.44 -11.31 -13.38
CA VAL A 148 8.72 -10.92 -13.96
C VAL A 148 9.54 -10.24 -12.87
N TYR A 149 10.77 -10.70 -12.65
CA TYR A 149 11.66 -10.17 -11.62
C TYR A 149 12.78 -9.35 -12.24
N PRO A 150 13.32 -8.36 -11.49
CA PRO A 150 14.48 -7.60 -11.93
C PRO A 150 15.67 -8.51 -12.21
N SER A 151 16.47 -8.17 -13.23
CA SER A 151 17.72 -8.86 -13.50
C SER A 151 18.72 -8.67 -12.34
N GLU A 152 19.72 -9.53 -12.26
CA GLU A 152 20.73 -9.48 -11.21
C GLU A 152 21.45 -8.12 -11.15
N ALA A 153 21.74 -7.50 -12.31
CA ALA A 153 22.32 -6.16 -12.37
C ALA A 153 21.44 -5.07 -11.75
N MET A 154 20.13 -5.28 -11.66
CA MET A 154 19.21 -4.34 -11.01
C MET A 154 19.16 -4.52 -9.49
N LEU A 155 19.68 -5.61 -8.94
CA LEU A 155 19.70 -5.83 -7.50
C LEU A 155 20.63 -4.84 -6.79
N GLU A 156 21.74 -4.43 -7.46
CA GLU A 156 22.65 -3.39 -6.96
C GLU A 156 21.94 -2.03 -6.80
N VAL A 157 20.99 -1.73 -7.69
CA VAL A 157 20.17 -0.52 -7.61
C VAL A 157 19.32 -0.51 -6.34
N PHE A 158 18.80 -1.67 -5.92
CA PHE A 158 18.08 -1.77 -4.65
C PHE A 158 19.00 -1.60 -3.45
N ASP A 159 20.25 -2.07 -3.50
CA ASP A 159 21.25 -1.82 -2.44
C ASP A 159 21.53 -0.33 -2.28
N GLU A 160 21.64 0.41 -3.39
CA GLU A 160 21.78 1.87 -3.35
C GLU A 160 20.55 2.56 -2.74
N LEU A 161 19.35 2.15 -3.14
CA LEU A 161 18.09 2.66 -2.59
C LEU A 161 17.92 2.34 -1.10
N GLU A 162 18.25 1.12 -0.69
CA GLU A 162 18.11 0.66 0.70
C GLU A 162 19.18 1.29 1.61
N SER A 163 20.41 1.49 1.13
CA SER A 163 21.48 2.14 1.89
C SER A 163 21.16 3.60 2.24
N GLY A 164 20.41 4.28 1.35
CA GLY A 164 19.92 5.66 1.56
C GLY A 164 18.65 5.76 2.38
N SER A 165 17.92 4.65 2.59
CA SER A 165 16.55 4.66 3.11
C SER A 165 16.35 3.84 4.38
N ARG A 166 17.33 3.79 5.28
CA ARG A 166 17.12 3.05 6.56
C ARG A 166 15.93 3.52 7.37
N CYS A 167 15.34 4.66 7.06
CA CYS A 167 14.08 5.13 7.65
C CYS A 167 13.40 6.13 6.72
N ALA A 168 12.38 5.73 6.02
CA ALA A 168 11.21 6.53 5.61
C ALA A 168 11.43 7.89 4.91
N VAL A 169 12.64 8.39 4.79
CA VAL A 169 12.98 9.63 4.09
C VAL A 169 14.09 9.31 3.10
N ILE A 170 13.74 9.24 1.83
CA ILE A 170 14.74 9.21 0.77
C ILE A 170 15.22 10.67 0.63
N PRO A 171 16.47 10.98 0.99
CA PRO A 171 16.94 12.36 1.01
C PRO A 171 16.90 13.03 -0.37
N ASP A 172 17.10 12.23 -1.43
CA ASP A 172 17.04 12.67 -2.82
C ASP A 172 15.92 11.93 -3.56
N GLN A 173 14.72 12.52 -3.54
CA GLN A 173 13.55 11.98 -4.21
C GLN A 173 13.72 11.86 -5.73
N LYS A 174 14.46 12.80 -6.34
CA LYS A 174 14.72 12.79 -7.79
C LYS A 174 15.59 11.59 -8.15
N LYS A 175 16.70 11.40 -7.43
CA LYS A 175 17.59 10.24 -7.63
C LYS A 175 16.85 8.93 -7.39
N ALA A 176 16.02 8.84 -6.36
CA ALA A 176 15.24 7.64 -6.10
C ALA A 176 14.24 7.33 -7.23
N CYS A 177 13.56 8.34 -7.78
CA CYS A 177 12.67 8.18 -8.91
C CYS A 177 13.42 7.68 -10.14
N GLU A 178 14.59 8.25 -10.44
CA GLU A 178 15.48 7.82 -11.55
C GLU A 178 15.91 6.34 -11.38
N LEU A 179 16.28 5.93 -10.17
CA LEU A 179 16.67 4.55 -9.87
C LEU A 179 15.49 3.58 -10.03
N PHE A 180 14.31 3.93 -9.52
CA PHE A 180 13.10 3.13 -9.75
C PHE A 180 12.73 3.08 -11.24
N GLY A 181 12.90 4.16 -11.98
CA GLY A 181 12.73 4.19 -13.43
C GLY A 181 13.62 3.20 -14.18
N LYS A 182 14.89 3.04 -13.77
CA LYS A 182 15.81 2.03 -14.35
C LYS A 182 15.28 0.61 -14.12
N VAL A 183 14.81 0.32 -12.91
CA VAL A 183 14.23 -1.01 -12.60
C VAL A 183 12.93 -1.23 -13.37
N CYS A 184 12.07 -0.23 -13.50
CA CYS A 184 10.88 -0.30 -14.33
C CYS A 184 11.21 -0.60 -15.80
N SER A 185 12.20 0.09 -16.37
CA SER A 185 12.68 -0.18 -17.73
C SER A 185 13.14 -1.61 -17.90
N ASN A 186 13.92 -2.13 -16.95
CA ASN A 186 14.37 -3.52 -17.00
C ASN A 186 13.19 -4.49 -16.95
N LEU A 187 12.27 -4.36 -16.01
CA LEU A 187 11.10 -5.23 -15.90
C LEU A 187 10.24 -5.22 -17.16
N LEU A 188 10.01 -4.06 -17.76
CA LEU A 188 9.25 -3.93 -19.01
C LEU A 188 9.99 -4.56 -20.19
N SER A 189 11.32 -4.43 -20.27
CA SER A 189 12.14 -5.08 -21.30
C SER A 189 12.18 -6.60 -21.17
N GLU A 190 12.05 -7.13 -19.95
CA GLU A 190 11.92 -8.57 -19.66
C GLU A 190 10.48 -9.09 -19.90
N GLY A 191 9.59 -8.24 -20.39
CA GLY A 191 8.27 -8.61 -20.83
C GLY A 191 7.15 -8.41 -19.81
N ALA A 192 7.37 -7.68 -18.71
CA ALA A 192 6.28 -7.27 -17.84
C ALA A 192 5.32 -6.33 -18.60
N GLU A 193 4.03 -6.56 -18.46
CA GLU A 193 2.99 -5.69 -19.04
C GLU A 193 2.67 -4.52 -18.11
N LEU A 194 2.83 -4.71 -16.80
CA LEU A 194 2.60 -3.71 -15.76
C LEU A 194 3.61 -3.94 -14.63
N VAL A 195 4.19 -2.86 -14.11
CA VAL A 195 5.10 -2.92 -12.96
C VAL A 195 4.30 -2.74 -11.67
N PHE A 196 4.51 -3.63 -10.72
CA PHE A 196 3.81 -3.69 -9.44
C PHE A 196 4.70 -3.14 -8.31
N PRO A 197 4.36 -1.98 -7.71
CA PRO A 197 5.05 -1.46 -6.54
C PRO A 197 4.84 -2.38 -5.32
N THR A 198 5.89 -2.62 -4.56
CA THR A 198 5.86 -3.53 -3.40
C THR A 198 6.13 -2.83 -2.07
N CYS A 199 6.28 -1.52 -2.10
CA CYS A 199 6.39 -0.72 -0.89
C CYS A 199 5.75 0.67 -1.07
N VAL A 200 5.39 1.29 0.06
CA VAL A 200 4.70 2.58 0.08
C VAL A 200 5.55 3.73 -0.48
N MET A 201 6.87 3.63 -0.40
CA MET A 201 7.74 4.64 -1.02
C MET A 201 7.67 4.58 -2.55
N GLN A 202 7.65 3.39 -3.14
CA GLN A 202 7.43 3.21 -4.57
C GLN A 202 6.05 3.71 -5.00
N ALA A 203 5.03 3.51 -4.15
CA ALA A 203 3.69 4.03 -4.40
C ALA A 203 3.64 5.57 -4.49
N LEU A 204 4.48 6.28 -3.75
CA LEU A 204 4.61 7.74 -3.87
C LEU A 204 5.16 8.17 -5.23
N PHE A 205 6.05 7.39 -5.84
CA PHE A 205 6.66 7.71 -7.13
C PHE A 205 5.86 7.17 -8.32
N ALA A 206 4.86 6.30 -8.11
CA ALA A 206 4.12 5.66 -9.19
C ALA A 206 3.49 6.66 -10.17
N ALA A 207 2.93 7.77 -9.68
CA ALA A 207 2.35 8.81 -10.54
C ALA A 207 3.42 9.51 -11.39
N THR A 208 4.60 9.81 -10.84
CA THR A 208 5.72 10.40 -11.56
C THR A 208 6.24 9.44 -12.61
N LEU A 209 6.49 8.17 -12.25
CA LEU A 209 6.93 7.14 -13.19
C LEU A 209 5.94 6.96 -14.35
N LYS A 210 4.63 6.99 -14.08
CA LYS A 210 3.62 6.96 -15.15
C LYS A 210 3.71 8.16 -16.06
N SER A 211 3.92 9.37 -15.54
CA SER A 211 4.08 10.58 -16.36
C SER A 211 5.35 10.56 -17.21
N GLU A 212 6.37 9.81 -16.81
CA GLU A 212 7.59 9.55 -17.56
C GLU A 212 7.44 8.40 -18.59
N GLY A 213 6.25 7.80 -18.69
CA GLY A 213 5.94 6.78 -19.69
C GLY A 213 6.09 5.34 -19.23
N TYR A 214 6.39 5.07 -17.96
CA TYR A 214 6.44 3.72 -17.44
C TYR A 214 5.03 3.17 -17.15
N ASN A 215 4.76 1.93 -17.54
CA ASN A 215 3.51 1.26 -17.19
C ASN A 215 3.60 0.69 -15.76
N VAL A 216 3.29 1.53 -14.78
CA VAL A 216 3.36 1.22 -13.33
C VAL A 216 1.97 1.28 -12.73
N LEU A 217 1.63 0.34 -11.87
CA LEU A 217 0.39 0.39 -11.09
C LEU A 217 0.43 1.57 -10.09
N ASP A 218 -0.48 2.52 -10.25
CA ASP A 218 -0.67 3.58 -9.25
C ASP A 218 -1.44 3.03 -8.05
N SER A 219 -0.69 2.36 -7.17
CA SER A 219 -1.24 1.72 -5.97
C SER A 219 -1.86 2.73 -4.99
N MET A 220 -1.40 3.97 -4.97
CA MET A 220 -2.01 5.03 -4.16
C MET A 220 -3.41 5.36 -4.70
N SER A 221 -3.55 5.58 -6.00
CA SER A 221 -4.86 5.85 -6.63
C SER A 221 -5.80 4.64 -6.52
N ALA A 222 -5.27 3.42 -6.66
CA ALA A 222 -6.04 2.20 -6.42
C ALA A 222 -6.58 2.16 -4.97
N TYR A 223 -5.74 2.50 -3.99
CA TYR A 223 -6.14 2.50 -2.59
C TYR A 223 -7.17 3.59 -2.27
N VAL A 224 -6.98 4.79 -2.77
CA VAL A 224 -7.98 5.87 -2.65
C VAL A 224 -9.32 5.43 -3.24
N SER A 225 -9.32 4.88 -4.46
CA SER A 225 -10.54 4.37 -5.10
C SER A 225 -11.20 3.26 -4.29
N TYR A 226 -10.41 2.33 -3.77
CA TYR A 226 -10.91 1.22 -2.95
C TYR A 226 -11.57 1.74 -1.66
N LEU A 227 -10.94 2.66 -0.95
CA LEU A 227 -11.48 3.26 0.27
C LEU A 227 -12.74 4.09 0.00
N CYS A 228 -12.78 4.84 -1.10
CA CYS A 228 -13.91 5.70 -1.44
C CYS A 228 -15.14 4.92 -1.94
N PHE A 229 -14.92 3.91 -2.79
CA PHE A 229 -16.02 3.31 -3.57
C PHE A 229 -16.49 1.95 -3.05
N THR A 230 -15.73 1.25 -2.21
CA THR A 230 -16.19 -0.01 -1.61
C THR A 230 -17.35 0.25 -0.65
N ASP A 231 -18.40 -0.56 -0.77
CA ASP A 231 -19.54 -0.54 0.16
C ASP A 231 -19.26 -1.47 1.35
N TRP A 232 -18.58 -0.93 2.36
CA TRP A 232 -18.12 -1.67 3.54
C TRP A 232 -19.26 -2.26 4.36
N GLU A 233 -20.48 -1.70 4.29
CA GLU A 233 -21.65 -2.20 5.02
C GLU A 233 -22.20 -3.50 4.44
N LYS A 234 -21.98 -3.75 3.14
CA LYS A 234 -22.45 -4.96 2.45
C LYS A 234 -21.51 -6.14 2.55
N LEU A 235 -20.30 -5.93 3.06
CA LEU A 235 -19.35 -7.02 3.22
C LEU A 235 -19.74 -7.92 4.39
N PRO A 236 -19.55 -9.26 4.26
CA PRO A 236 -19.82 -10.18 5.36
C PRO A 236 -18.94 -9.84 6.56
N LYS A 237 -19.54 -9.91 7.77
CA LYS A 237 -18.82 -9.67 9.03
C LYS A 237 -18.59 -10.99 9.77
N PRO A 238 -17.39 -11.27 10.33
CA PRO A 238 -16.18 -10.47 10.17
C PRO A 238 -15.73 -10.43 8.71
N PHE A 239 -15.27 -9.29 8.27
CA PHE A 239 -14.74 -9.11 6.91
C PHE A 239 -13.51 -10.01 6.76
N LYS A 240 -13.63 -11.08 5.97
CA LYS A 240 -12.51 -11.97 5.69
C LYS A 240 -11.77 -11.45 4.47
N ILE A 241 -10.56 -10.99 4.68
CA ILE A 241 -9.65 -10.70 3.59
C ILE A 241 -9.12 -12.06 3.13
N GLY A 242 -9.40 -12.43 1.89
CA GLY A 242 -8.95 -13.71 1.34
C GLY A 242 -7.42 -13.77 1.36
N ILE A 243 -6.86 -14.63 2.20
CA ILE A 243 -5.46 -15.08 2.13
C ILE A 243 -5.45 -16.52 1.68
#